data_6892041a5afa3b5d15a703918c8ad2dd
#
_entry.id   6892041a5afa3b5d15a703918c8ad2dd
#
_cell.length_a   1.000
_cell.length_b   1.000
_cell.length_c   1.000
_cell.angle_alpha   90.00
_cell.angle_beta   90.00
_cell.angle_gamma   90.00
#
_symmetry.space_group_name_H-M   'P 1'
#
loop_
_entity.id
_entity.type
_entity.pdbx_description
1 polymer ?
#
loop_
_entity_poly.entity_id
_entity_poly.type
_entity_poly.pdbx_seq_one_letter_code
_entity_poly.pdbx_strand_id
1 'polypeptide(L)'
;YRIDGELLVPDPAWRFQPRDVAGPSEVIDPAFAWEEWKGRPWDEAVIYELHVGTFTPEGSFLSVIQKIPYLKDLGITAIELMPLADFAGRRNWGYDGVLPYAPDSAYGRPEDLKALVRAAHRAGLMVFLDVVYNHFGPKGNYLHRYAPQFFTERHHTPWGAAIDFGRREVRDFFIQNARYWLDEYRFDGLRFDAVHAIVDRSPRHILEEIAAPDVHDPVVVAV
;
A
#
# COMPACT_ATOMS: atom_id res chain seq x y z
N TYR A 1 13.15 16.42 -2.05
CA TYR A 1 14.37 16.85 -1.34
C TYR A 1 15.55 17.00 -2.30
N ARG A 2 16.56 17.75 -1.86
CA ARG A 2 17.85 17.87 -2.54
C ARG A 2 18.92 17.30 -1.63
N ILE A 3 19.54 16.20 -2.04
CA ILE A 3 20.59 15.51 -1.30
C ILE A 3 21.95 16.09 -1.77
N ASP A 4 22.79 16.51 -0.82
CA ASP A 4 24.12 17.07 -1.02
C ASP A 4 24.20 18.20 -2.08
N GLY A 5 23.09 18.92 -2.25
CA GLY A 5 23.00 20.04 -3.20
C GLY A 5 22.79 19.67 -4.68
N GLU A 6 22.83 18.38 -5.03
CA GLU A 6 22.82 17.91 -6.42
C GLU A 6 21.63 17.02 -6.75
N LEU A 7 21.40 15.96 -5.96
CA LEU A 7 20.41 14.94 -6.28
C LEU A 7 19.01 15.33 -5.78
N LEU A 8 18.06 15.48 -6.70
CA LEU A 8 16.64 15.67 -6.37
C LEU A 8 15.96 14.33 -6.24
N VAL A 9 15.31 14.08 -5.10
CA VAL A 9 14.59 12.83 -4.80
C VAL A 9 13.27 13.13 -4.09
N PRO A 10 12.22 12.30 -4.30
CA PRO A 10 11.03 12.36 -3.46
C PRO A 10 11.35 11.88 -2.04
N ASP A 11 10.50 12.23 -1.09
CA ASP A 11 10.46 11.59 0.22
C ASP A 11 9.82 10.20 0.07
N PRO A 12 10.41 9.13 0.60
CA PRO A 12 9.84 7.79 0.49
C PRO A 12 8.50 7.62 1.24
N ALA A 13 8.20 8.54 2.16
CA ALA A 13 6.93 8.58 2.88
C ALA A 13 5.96 9.65 2.34
N TRP A 14 6.17 10.19 1.14
CA TRP A 14 5.27 11.18 0.55
C TRP A 14 3.95 10.56 0.15
N ARG A 15 2.91 11.38 0.11
CA ARG A 15 1.52 10.92 -0.01
C ARG A 15 0.95 10.94 -1.42
N PHE A 16 1.57 11.68 -2.35
CA PHE A 16 1.13 11.76 -3.73
C PHE A 16 2.22 12.28 -4.68
N GLN A 17 2.39 11.61 -5.82
CA GLN A 17 3.33 11.91 -6.89
C GLN A 17 2.58 12.10 -8.22
N PRO A 18 2.06 13.33 -8.50
CA PRO A 18 1.20 13.56 -9.67
C PRO A 18 1.92 13.41 -11.01
N ARG A 19 3.25 13.36 -11.02
CA ARG A 19 4.10 13.29 -12.22
C ARG A 19 5.06 12.11 -12.20
N ASP A 20 4.58 10.95 -11.73
CA ASP A 20 5.40 9.74 -11.61
C ASP A 20 6.51 9.85 -10.52
N VAL A 21 7.14 8.75 -10.18
CA VAL A 21 8.10 8.57 -9.07
C VAL A 21 9.28 9.54 -9.04
N ALA A 22 9.67 10.11 -10.18
CA ALA A 22 10.78 11.07 -10.28
C ALA A 22 10.29 12.53 -10.25
N GLY A 23 9.00 12.78 -10.22
CA GLY A 23 8.40 14.11 -10.24
C GLY A 23 8.41 14.80 -8.87
N PRO A 24 8.00 16.08 -8.82
CA PRO A 24 7.78 16.76 -7.56
C PRO A 24 6.55 16.18 -6.86
N SER A 25 6.67 16.00 -5.55
CA SER A 25 5.58 15.58 -4.69
C SER A 25 4.58 16.72 -4.47
N GLU A 26 3.30 16.38 -4.35
CA GLU A 26 2.23 17.35 -4.06
C GLU A 26 1.81 17.23 -2.59
N VAL A 27 1.68 18.37 -1.90
CA VAL A 27 1.09 18.43 -0.55
C VAL A 27 -0.41 18.29 -0.70
N ILE A 28 -0.97 17.25 -0.08
CA ILE A 28 -2.41 16.98 -0.09
C ILE A 28 -3.04 17.29 1.26
N ASP A 29 -4.32 17.66 1.26
CA ASP A 29 -5.13 17.72 2.48
C ASP A 29 -5.62 16.30 2.80
N PRO A 30 -5.30 15.75 3.98
CA PRO A 30 -5.76 14.43 4.38
C PRO A 30 -7.26 14.39 4.73
N ALA A 31 -7.90 15.53 4.94
CA ALA A 31 -9.29 15.59 5.36
C ALA A 31 -10.22 14.90 4.36
N PHE A 32 -11.09 14.04 4.86
CA PHE A 32 -12.08 13.34 4.05
C PHE A 32 -13.34 13.05 4.87
N ALA A 33 -14.50 13.23 4.26
CA ALA A 33 -15.79 12.96 4.92
C ALA A 33 -16.09 11.46 4.91
N TRP A 34 -15.60 10.75 5.92
CA TRP A 34 -15.90 9.35 6.15
C TRP A 34 -17.29 9.17 6.72
N GLU A 35 -17.89 8.01 6.46
CA GLU A 35 -19.13 7.55 7.07
C GLU A 35 -18.85 6.47 8.11
N GLU A 36 -19.85 6.17 8.94
CA GLU A 36 -19.73 5.09 9.90
C GLU A 36 -19.64 3.74 9.16
N TRP A 37 -18.64 2.97 9.51
CA TRP A 37 -18.42 1.61 9.03
C TRP A 37 -17.96 0.75 10.19
N LYS A 38 -18.59 -0.42 10.38
CA LYS A 38 -18.33 -1.33 11.52
C LYS A 38 -17.56 -2.59 11.12
N GLY A 39 -17.12 -2.67 9.84
CA GLY A 39 -16.54 -3.89 9.31
C GLY A 39 -17.58 -5.01 9.11
N ARG A 40 -17.06 -6.18 8.78
CA ARG A 40 -17.80 -7.46 8.74
C ARG A 40 -16.98 -8.53 9.44
N PRO A 41 -17.60 -9.59 10.01
CA PRO A 41 -16.88 -10.74 10.51
C PRO A 41 -16.02 -11.39 9.42
N TRP A 42 -14.82 -11.82 9.80
CA TRP A 42 -13.87 -12.43 8.85
C TRP A 42 -14.42 -13.73 8.21
N ASP A 43 -15.17 -14.51 8.96
CA ASP A 43 -15.78 -15.77 8.50
C ASP A 43 -16.86 -15.57 7.43
N GLU A 44 -17.31 -14.32 7.20
CA GLU A 44 -18.19 -13.96 6.08
C GLU A 44 -17.41 -13.55 4.82
N ALA A 45 -16.07 -13.50 4.86
CA ALA A 45 -15.27 -12.98 3.76
C ALA A 45 -15.31 -13.87 2.53
N VAL A 46 -15.86 -13.36 1.43
CA VAL A 46 -15.71 -13.86 0.06
C VAL A 46 -15.00 -12.78 -0.73
N ILE A 47 -13.71 -13.01 -0.98
CA ILE A 47 -12.79 -11.98 -1.48
C ILE A 47 -12.74 -12.04 -3.01
N TYR A 48 -12.83 -10.88 -3.64
CA TYR A 48 -12.55 -10.68 -5.06
C TYR A 48 -11.32 -9.79 -5.20
N GLU A 49 -10.20 -10.38 -5.63
CA GLU A 49 -8.99 -9.62 -5.96
C GLU A 49 -9.16 -8.93 -7.31
N LEU A 50 -8.77 -7.65 -7.38
CA LEU A 50 -8.79 -6.89 -8.63
C LEU A 50 -7.58 -5.96 -8.76
N HIS A 51 -7.17 -5.74 -10.01
CA HIS A 51 -6.17 -4.75 -10.38
C HIS A 51 -6.87 -3.50 -10.91
N VAL A 52 -6.70 -2.36 -10.24
CA VAL A 52 -7.41 -1.11 -10.57
C VAL A 52 -7.21 -0.71 -12.03
N GLY A 53 -5.98 -0.79 -12.53
CA GLY A 53 -5.62 -0.38 -13.89
C GLY A 53 -6.16 -1.27 -15.03
N THR A 54 -6.75 -2.43 -14.71
CA THR A 54 -7.25 -3.38 -15.74
C THR A 54 -8.69 -3.85 -15.51
N PHE A 55 -9.26 -3.57 -14.35
CA PHE A 55 -10.61 -4.02 -14.00
C PHE A 55 -11.70 -3.32 -14.84
N THR A 56 -11.41 -2.09 -15.28
CA THR A 56 -12.28 -1.33 -16.17
C THR A 56 -11.46 -0.77 -17.34
N PRO A 57 -12.10 -0.39 -18.46
CA PRO A 57 -11.40 0.24 -19.59
C PRO A 57 -10.67 1.53 -19.20
N GLU A 58 -11.21 2.31 -18.25
CA GLU A 58 -10.64 3.57 -17.77
C GLU A 58 -9.44 3.34 -16.82
N GLY A 59 -9.42 2.21 -16.12
CA GLY A 59 -8.34 1.81 -15.23
C GLY A 59 -8.13 2.78 -14.05
N SER A 60 -9.19 3.27 -13.42
CA SER A 60 -9.11 4.28 -12.36
C SER A 60 -9.92 3.91 -11.12
N PHE A 61 -9.61 4.52 -9.97
CA PHE A 61 -10.37 4.34 -8.73
C PHE A 61 -11.86 4.68 -8.92
N LEU A 62 -12.15 5.78 -9.61
CA LEU A 62 -13.52 6.22 -9.85
C LEU A 62 -14.30 5.25 -10.75
N SER A 63 -13.64 4.61 -11.71
CA SER A 63 -14.30 3.63 -12.58
C SER A 63 -14.58 2.30 -11.88
N VAL A 64 -13.75 1.90 -10.91
CA VAL A 64 -14.03 0.75 -10.03
C VAL A 64 -15.30 0.98 -9.21
N ILE A 65 -15.54 2.20 -8.73
CA ILE A 65 -16.79 2.56 -8.01
C ILE A 65 -18.03 2.18 -8.81
N GLN A 66 -18.01 2.38 -10.12
CA GLN A 66 -19.15 2.07 -11.00
C GLN A 66 -19.42 0.55 -11.10
N LYS A 67 -18.44 -0.28 -10.71
CA LYS A 67 -18.56 -1.74 -10.72
C LYS A 67 -18.97 -2.34 -9.36
N ILE A 68 -19.04 -1.54 -8.30
CA ILE A 68 -19.48 -2.01 -6.98
C ILE A 68 -20.84 -2.72 -7.01
N PRO A 69 -21.88 -2.22 -7.70
CA PRO A 69 -23.15 -2.94 -7.81
C PRO A 69 -22.99 -4.34 -8.42
N TYR A 70 -22.19 -4.47 -9.48
CA TYR A 70 -21.90 -5.76 -10.11
C TYR A 70 -21.19 -6.71 -9.13
N LEU A 71 -20.18 -6.23 -8.41
CA LEU A 71 -19.45 -7.03 -7.42
C LEU A 71 -20.37 -7.51 -6.29
N LYS A 72 -21.26 -6.64 -5.83
CA LYS A 72 -22.27 -6.99 -4.82
C LYS A 72 -23.26 -8.03 -5.33
N ASP A 73 -23.76 -7.89 -6.56
CA ASP A 73 -24.68 -8.84 -7.19
C ASP A 73 -24.02 -10.21 -7.42
N LEU A 74 -22.69 -10.25 -7.60
CA LEU A 74 -21.90 -11.49 -7.68
C LEU A 74 -21.86 -12.24 -6.34
N GLY A 75 -22.22 -11.57 -5.23
CA GLY A 75 -22.29 -12.17 -3.91
C GLY A 75 -20.98 -12.11 -3.12
N ILE A 76 -19.98 -11.33 -3.57
CA ILE A 76 -18.76 -11.09 -2.78
C ILE A 76 -19.06 -10.19 -1.57
N THR A 77 -18.20 -10.27 -0.56
CA THR A 77 -18.30 -9.47 0.67
C THR A 77 -17.05 -8.65 0.92
N ALA A 78 -16.02 -8.87 0.14
CA ALA A 78 -14.76 -8.14 0.23
C ALA A 78 -14.11 -7.95 -1.14
N ILE A 79 -13.46 -6.80 -1.32
CA ILE A 79 -12.59 -6.49 -2.46
C ILE A 79 -11.16 -6.49 -1.94
N GLU A 80 -10.25 -7.16 -2.63
CA GLU A 80 -8.81 -7.01 -2.43
C GLU A 80 -8.22 -6.24 -3.59
N LEU A 81 -7.58 -5.10 -3.30
CA LEU A 81 -6.88 -4.32 -4.31
C LEU A 81 -5.44 -4.80 -4.41
N MET A 82 -5.00 -5.21 -5.60
CA MET A 82 -3.59 -5.43 -5.90
C MET A 82 -2.78 -4.19 -5.54
N PRO A 83 -1.43 -4.28 -5.34
CA PRO A 83 -0.64 -3.22 -4.74
C PRO A 83 -0.83 -1.87 -5.44
N LEU A 84 -0.94 -0.80 -4.64
CA LEU A 84 -1.23 0.55 -5.08
C LEU A 84 -0.03 1.51 -4.92
N ALA A 85 1.06 1.08 -4.27
CA ALA A 85 2.23 1.92 -4.06
C ALA A 85 2.78 2.45 -5.38
N ASP A 86 3.10 3.75 -5.41
CA ASP A 86 3.54 4.46 -6.62
C ASP A 86 4.77 3.80 -7.26
N PHE A 87 4.66 3.49 -8.54
CA PHE A 87 5.65 2.80 -9.36
C PHE A 87 6.01 3.61 -10.61
N ALA A 88 7.15 3.32 -11.23
CA ALA A 88 7.57 4.04 -12.43
C ALA A 88 6.74 3.68 -13.66
N GLY A 89 6.13 4.69 -14.30
CA GLY A 89 5.33 4.54 -15.51
C GLY A 89 3.84 4.40 -15.22
N ARG A 90 3.09 3.85 -16.16
CA ARG A 90 1.62 3.81 -16.08
C ARG A 90 1.02 2.40 -16.05
N ARG A 91 1.86 1.37 -16.12
CA ARG A 91 1.41 -0.02 -16.20
C ARG A 91 2.34 -0.90 -15.40
N ASN A 92 1.81 -1.44 -14.33
CA ASN A 92 2.47 -2.38 -13.44
C ASN A 92 1.39 -3.22 -12.76
N TRP A 93 1.70 -4.40 -12.29
CA TRP A 93 0.81 -5.14 -11.41
C TRP A 93 0.76 -4.56 -9.99
N GLY A 94 1.68 -3.61 -9.69
CA GLY A 94 1.82 -2.96 -8.41
C GLY A 94 3.00 -3.48 -7.56
N TYR A 95 3.64 -4.57 -7.98
CA TYR A 95 4.74 -5.19 -7.22
C TYR A 95 6.10 -4.52 -7.41
N ASP A 96 6.21 -3.49 -8.25
CA ASP A 96 7.40 -2.64 -8.39
C ASP A 96 7.25 -1.26 -7.73
N GLY A 97 6.40 -1.15 -6.72
CA GLY A 97 6.21 0.09 -5.96
C GLY A 97 7.47 0.57 -5.28
N VAL A 98 7.68 1.90 -5.25
CA VAL A 98 8.88 2.53 -4.66
C VAL A 98 8.53 3.62 -3.64
N LEU A 99 7.30 4.09 -3.62
CA LEU A 99 6.79 5.07 -2.67
C LEU A 99 5.56 4.48 -1.95
N PRO A 100 5.77 3.67 -0.90
CA PRO A 100 4.72 2.85 -0.29
C PRO A 100 3.60 3.66 0.39
N TYR A 101 3.79 4.95 0.60
CA TYR A 101 2.77 5.84 1.17
C TYR A 101 1.93 6.59 0.13
N ALA A 102 2.25 6.50 -1.15
CA ALA A 102 1.53 7.18 -2.21
C ALA A 102 0.74 6.17 -3.05
N PRO A 103 -0.57 6.33 -3.22
CA PRO A 103 -1.28 5.58 -4.25
C PRO A 103 -0.82 6.07 -5.63
N ASP A 104 -0.64 5.14 -6.57
CA ASP A 104 -0.14 5.45 -7.91
C ASP A 104 -1.08 6.40 -8.65
N SER A 105 -0.48 7.47 -9.20
CA SER A 105 -1.21 8.53 -9.90
C SER A 105 -1.83 8.09 -11.22
N ALA A 106 -1.42 6.94 -11.77
CA ALA A 106 -2.05 6.37 -12.96
C ALA A 106 -3.50 5.91 -12.70
N TYR A 107 -3.85 5.63 -11.44
CA TYR A 107 -5.18 5.19 -11.02
C TYR A 107 -6.09 6.32 -10.55
N GLY A 108 -5.54 7.49 -10.27
CA GLY A 108 -6.27 8.65 -9.76
C GLY A 108 -5.56 9.34 -8.60
N ARG A 109 -6.29 10.14 -7.87
CA ARG A 109 -5.80 10.91 -6.74
C ARG A 109 -6.06 10.19 -5.41
N PRO A 110 -5.35 10.53 -4.32
CA PRO A 110 -5.61 9.99 -2.98
C PRO A 110 -7.07 10.07 -2.55
N GLU A 111 -7.74 11.19 -2.82
CA GLU A 111 -9.16 11.38 -2.51
C GLU A 111 -10.09 10.46 -3.34
N ASP A 112 -9.69 10.07 -4.54
CA ASP A 112 -10.44 9.11 -5.37
C ASP A 112 -10.38 7.70 -4.79
N LEU A 113 -9.21 7.30 -4.24
CA LEU A 113 -9.07 6.04 -3.53
C LEU A 113 -9.92 6.03 -2.25
N LYS A 114 -9.91 7.12 -1.47
CA LYS A 114 -10.80 7.25 -0.30
C LYS A 114 -12.28 7.16 -0.70
N ALA A 115 -12.65 7.76 -1.84
CA ALA A 115 -14.01 7.66 -2.36
C ALA A 115 -14.38 6.22 -2.76
N LEU A 116 -13.44 5.44 -3.33
CA LEU A 116 -13.64 4.03 -3.64
C LEU A 116 -13.89 3.22 -2.37
N VAL A 117 -13.04 3.34 -1.35
CA VAL A 117 -13.20 2.63 -0.08
C VAL A 117 -14.55 2.99 0.58
N ARG A 118 -14.88 4.28 0.67
CA ARG A 118 -16.18 4.73 1.19
C ARG A 118 -17.36 4.14 0.41
N ALA A 119 -17.28 4.08 -0.92
CA ALA A 119 -18.34 3.53 -1.76
C ALA A 119 -18.51 2.02 -1.55
N ALA A 120 -17.42 1.27 -1.37
CA ALA A 120 -17.46 -0.15 -1.03
C ALA A 120 -18.11 -0.38 0.33
N HIS A 121 -17.71 0.37 1.36
CA HIS A 121 -18.30 0.33 2.71
C HIS A 121 -19.80 0.62 2.68
N ARG A 122 -20.25 1.64 1.94
CA ARG A 122 -21.69 1.92 1.74
C ARG A 122 -22.44 0.74 1.12
N ALA A 123 -21.78 -0.04 0.28
CA ALA A 123 -22.36 -1.24 -0.32
C ALA A 123 -22.33 -2.47 0.60
N GLY A 124 -21.66 -2.35 1.77
CA GLY A 124 -21.47 -3.43 2.72
C GLY A 124 -20.30 -4.36 2.36
N LEU A 125 -19.33 -3.88 1.57
CA LEU A 125 -18.13 -4.62 1.18
C LEU A 125 -16.93 -4.16 2.01
N MET A 126 -16.16 -5.08 2.56
CA MET A 126 -14.81 -4.82 3.08
C MET A 126 -13.85 -4.48 1.93
N VAL A 127 -12.78 -3.77 2.25
CA VAL A 127 -11.71 -3.49 1.28
C VAL A 127 -10.35 -3.83 1.90
N PHE A 128 -9.61 -4.75 1.26
CA PHE A 128 -8.26 -5.13 1.62
C PHE A 128 -7.26 -4.53 0.63
N LEU A 129 -6.04 -4.31 1.10
CA LEU A 129 -4.93 -3.84 0.28
C LEU A 129 -3.79 -4.85 0.31
N ASP A 130 -3.32 -5.25 -0.86
CA ASP A 130 -2.05 -5.96 -0.99
C ASP A 130 -0.88 -4.99 -0.84
N VAL A 131 0.03 -5.29 0.09
CA VAL A 131 1.22 -4.48 0.40
C VAL A 131 2.50 -5.26 0.20
N VAL A 132 3.48 -4.61 -0.42
CA VAL A 132 4.79 -5.20 -0.76
C VAL A 132 5.83 -4.66 0.21
N TYR A 133 6.16 -5.42 1.26
CA TYR A 133 7.13 -5.01 2.29
C TYR A 133 8.43 -5.82 2.26
N ASN A 134 8.56 -6.73 1.30
CA ASN A 134 9.73 -7.56 1.13
C ASN A 134 10.80 -6.93 0.22
N HIS A 135 10.43 -5.98 -0.66
CA HIS A 135 11.34 -5.29 -1.56
C HIS A 135 10.78 -3.94 -2.04
N PHE A 136 11.60 -3.19 -2.76
CA PHE A 136 11.20 -2.02 -3.55
C PHE A 136 11.43 -2.31 -5.02
N GLY A 137 10.65 -1.67 -5.88
CA GLY A 137 10.80 -1.75 -7.31
C GLY A 137 12.17 -1.28 -7.81
N PRO A 138 12.58 -1.71 -9.02
CA PRO A 138 13.93 -1.46 -9.55
C PRO A 138 14.13 -0.03 -10.04
N LYS A 139 13.06 0.77 -10.20
CA LYS A 139 13.14 2.11 -10.79
C LYS A 139 12.41 3.13 -9.93
N GLY A 140 13.14 4.17 -9.49
CA GLY A 140 12.58 5.26 -8.67
C GLY A 140 12.85 5.11 -7.16
N ASN A 141 13.45 4.02 -6.73
CA ASN A 141 13.93 3.87 -5.35
C ASN A 141 15.29 4.56 -5.19
N TYR A 142 15.34 5.63 -4.42
CA TYR A 142 16.57 6.40 -4.14
C TYR A 142 17.11 6.16 -2.73
N LEU A 143 16.50 5.31 -1.91
CA LEU A 143 16.94 5.02 -0.53
C LEU A 143 18.41 4.58 -0.46
N HIS A 144 18.90 3.80 -1.42
CA HIS A 144 20.31 3.40 -1.49
C HIS A 144 21.29 4.59 -1.54
N ARG A 145 20.85 5.75 -2.02
CA ARG A 145 21.72 6.92 -2.21
C ARG A 145 21.88 7.75 -0.94
N TYR A 146 20.91 7.76 -0.05
CA TYR A 146 20.93 8.62 1.13
C TYR A 146 20.59 7.90 2.44
N ALA A 147 20.05 6.70 2.36
CA ALA A 147 19.72 5.85 3.51
C ALA A 147 20.12 4.38 3.23
N PRO A 148 21.39 4.09 2.87
CA PRO A 148 21.82 2.73 2.52
C PRO A 148 21.58 1.72 3.65
N GLN A 149 21.53 2.19 4.90
CA GLN A 149 21.23 1.37 6.08
C GLN A 149 19.79 0.81 6.11
N PHE A 150 18.95 1.22 5.16
CA PHE A 150 17.62 0.65 4.95
C PHE A 150 17.70 -0.80 4.47
N PHE A 151 18.84 -1.17 3.91
CA PHE A 151 19.11 -2.47 3.30
C PHE A 151 20.25 -3.20 3.99
N THR A 152 20.25 -4.54 3.88
CA THR A 152 21.33 -5.38 4.38
C THR A 152 21.82 -6.33 3.31
N GLU A 153 23.14 -6.45 3.18
CA GLU A 153 23.78 -7.44 2.30
C GLU A 153 23.93 -8.83 2.95
N ARG A 154 23.54 -8.97 4.22
CA ARG A 154 23.58 -10.26 4.93
C ARG A 154 22.63 -11.29 4.33
N HIS A 155 21.60 -10.80 3.65
CA HIS A 155 20.59 -11.60 2.97
C HIS A 155 20.29 -10.99 1.61
N HIS A 156 20.21 -11.85 0.60
CA HIS A 156 19.80 -11.47 -0.74
C HIS A 156 18.42 -12.07 -1.02
N THR A 157 17.58 -11.27 -1.62
CA THR A 157 16.28 -11.68 -2.17
C THR A 157 16.38 -11.72 -3.70
N PRO A 158 15.40 -12.30 -4.40
CA PRO A 158 15.34 -12.21 -5.86
C PRO A 158 15.38 -10.77 -6.41
N TRP A 159 15.02 -9.78 -5.58
CA TRP A 159 14.97 -8.36 -5.93
C TRP A 159 16.19 -7.56 -5.46
N GLY A 160 17.22 -8.20 -4.90
CA GLY A 160 18.44 -7.57 -4.43
C GLY A 160 18.66 -7.67 -2.92
N ALA A 161 19.38 -6.70 -2.34
CA ALA A 161 19.64 -6.64 -0.92
C ALA A 161 18.33 -6.58 -0.13
N ALA A 162 18.23 -7.37 0.95
CA ALA A 162 17.04 -7.42 1.78
C ALA A 162 16.84 -6.11 2.57
N ILE A 163 15.60 -5.78 2.89
CA ILE A 163 15.26 -4.70 3.82
C ILE A 163 15.76 -5.08 5.21
N ASP A 164 16.45 -4.15 5.91
CA ASP A 164 17.03 -4.40 7.23
C ASP A 164 16.03 -4.14 8.37
N PHE A 165 15.12 -5.07 8.59
CA PHE A 165 14.17 -5.02 9.72
C PHE A 165 14.82 -5.16 11.10
N GLY A 166 16.13 -5.38 11.19
CA GLY A 166 16.89 -5.28 12.44
C GLY A 166 17.04 -3.83 12.94
N ARG A 167 16.70 -2.84 12.13
CA ARG A 167 16.79 -1.42 12.47
C ARG A 167 15.44 -0.84 12.87
N ARG A 168 15.41 -0.12 13.97
CA ARG A 168 14.16 0.45 14.51
C ARG A 168 13.49 1.40 13.52
N GLU A 169 14.26 2.27 12.89
CA GLU A 169 13.76 3.27 11.94
C GLU A 169 13.12 2.63 10.70
N VAL A 170 13.68 1.51 10.23
CA VAL A 170 13.12 0.73 9.11
C VAL A 170 11.82 0.05 9.53
N ARG A 171 11.79 -0.55 10.71
CA ARG A 171 10.56 -1.14 11.27
C ARG A 171 9.47 -0.09 11.40
N ASP A 172 9.81 1.06 12.01
CA ASP A 172 8.85 2.15 12.21
C ASP A 172 8.29 2.66 10.88
N PHE A 173 9.10 2.75 9.84
CA PHE A 173 8.64 3.13 8.50
C PHE A 173 7.52 2.21 7.98
N PHE A 174 7.68 0.90 8.09
CA PHE A 174 6.67 -0.06 7.62
C PHE A 174 5.47 -0.20 8.56
N ILE A 175 5.68 -0.13 9.89
CA ILE A 175 4.58 -0.10 10.86
C ILE A 175 3.69 1.12 10.63
N GLN A 176 4.30 2.31 10.46
CA GLN A 176 3.55 3.53 10.19
C GLN A 176 2.87 3.50 8.81
N ASN A 177 3.46 2.81 7.82
CA ASN A 177 2.82 2.62 6.52
C ASN A 177 1.57 1.73 6.62
N ALA A 178 1.65 0.63 7.36
CA ALA A 178 0.48 -0.23 7.60
C ALA A 178 -0.64 0.57 8.30
N ARG A 179 -0.31 1.30 9.37
CA ARG A 179 -1.26 2.18 10.07
C ARG A 179 -1.86 3.22 9.14
N TYR A 180 -1.04 3.84 8.30
CA TYR A 180 -1.50 4.85 7.35
C TYR A 180 -2.59 4.31 6.41
N TRP A 181 -2.42 3.12 5.87
CA TRP A 181 -3.44 2.51 5.03
C TRP A 181 -4.72 2.17 5.82
N LEU A 182 -4.58 1.65 7.02
CA LEU A 182 -5.72 1.28 7.87
C LEU A 182 -6.45 2.51 8.42
N ASP A 183 -5.74 3.53 8.92
CA ASP A 183 -6.33 4.68 9.60
C ASP A 183 -6.80 5.75 8.60
N GLU A 184 -5.93 6.12 7.65
CA GLU A 184 -6.17 7.23 6.73
C GLU A 184 -7.11 6.84 5.58
N TYR A 185 -6.95 5.64 5.03
CA TYR A 185 -7.78 5.13 3.93
C TYR A 185 -8.88 4.17 4.41
N ARG A 186 -8.85 3.77 5.67
CA ARG A 186 -9.83 2.87 6.29
C ARG A 186 -9.97 1.54 5.56
N PHE A 187 -8.85 0.98 5.10
CA PHE A 187 -8.84 -0.41 4.67
C PHE A 187 -9.20 -1.32 5.85
N ASP A 188 -9.98 -2.37 5.59
CA ASP A 188 -10.39 -3.34 6.61
C ASP A 188 -9.28 -4.32 6.98
N GLY A 189 -8.22 -4.39 6.16
CA GLY A 189 -7.06 -5.22 6.42
C GLY A 189 -6.03 -5.14 5.31
N LEU A 190 -4.90 -5.84 5.53
CA LEU A 190 -3.77 -5.88 4.61
C LEU A 190 -3.44 -7.34 4.26
N ARG A 191 -3.18 -7.58 2.97
CA ARG A 191 -2.53 -8.81 2.49
C ARG A 191 -1.06 -8.52 2.29
N PHE A 192 -0.19 -9.35 2.82
CA PHE A 192 1.27 -9.19 2.71
C PHE A 192 1.82 -10.10 1.62
N ASP A 193 2.40 -9.51 0.58
CA ASP A 193 3.03 -10.24 -0.50
C ASP A 193 4.35 -10.88 -0.05
N ALA A 194 4.58 -12.12 -0.50
CA ALA A 194 5.84 -12.85 -0.39
C ALA A 194 6.48 -12.78 1.01
N VAL A 195 5.71 -13.05 2.07
CA VAL A 195 6.18 -12.94 3.47
C VAL A 195 7.42 -13.79 3.76
N HIS A 196 7.64 -14.86 3.00
CA HIS A 196 8.86 -15.68 3.10
C HIS A 196 10.15 -14.93 2.71
N ALA A 197 10.02 -13.82 1.97
CA ALA A 197 11.13 -12.94 1.61
C ALA A 197 11.30 -11.76 2.58
N ILE A 198 10.43 -11.62 3.59
CA ILE A 198 10.60 -10.68 4.71
C ILE A 198 11.53 -11.33 5.73
N VAL A 199 12.83 -11.04 5.61
CA VAL A 199 13.85 -11.64 6.47
C VAL A 199 14.03 -10.78 7.71
N ASP A 200 13.43 -11.20 8.83
CA ASP A 200 13.57 -10.54 10.13
C ASP A 200 13.99 -11.56 11.19
N ARG A 201 15.13 -11.30 11.85
CA ARG A 201 15.67 -12.11 12.94
C ARG A 201 15.58 -11.42 14.31
N SER A 202 14.77 -10.39 14.40
CA SER A 202 14.51 -9.70 15.66
C SER A 202 13.74 -10.61 16.62
N PRO A 203 13.83 -10.38 17.94
CA PRO A 203 13.10 -11.16 18.95
C PRO A 203 11.58 -11.20 18.70
N ARG A 204 11.02 -10.15 18.12
CA ARG A 204 9.64 -10.07 17.64
C ARG A 204 9.67 -9.76 16.16
N HIS A 205 9.09 -10.64 15.35
CA HIS A 205 9.05 -10.46 13.90
C HIS A 205 8.25 -9.21 13.50
N ILE A 206 8.65 -8.49 12.45
CA ILE A 206 7.98 -7.27 11.99
C ILE A 206 6.48 -7.48 11.75
N LEU A 207 6.08 -8.62 11.19
CA LEU A 207 4.67 -8.94 10.97
C LEU A 207 3.88 -9.07 12.28
N GLU A 208 4.50 -9.58 13.35
CA GLU A 208 3.88 -9.61 14.67
C GLU A 208 3.73 -8.20 15.28
N GLU A 209 4.68 -7.30 15.01
CA GLU A 209 4.56 -5.91 15.46
C GLU A 209 3.45 -5.17 14.70
N ILE A 210 3.33 -5.40 13.39
CA ILE A 210 2.27 -4.79 12.58
C ILE A 210 0.89 -5.33 12.99
N ALA A 211 0.78 -6.63 13.29
CA ALA A 211 -0.46 -7.27 13.68
C ALA A 211 -0.84 -7.06 15.16
N ALA A 212 -0.06 -6.28 15.92
CA ALA A 212 -0.33 -6.09 17.35
C ALA A 212 -1.66 -5.34 17.60
N PRO A 213 -2.47 -5.77 18.60
CA PRO A 213 -3.81 -5.24 18.88
C PRO A 213 -3.87 -3.74 19.21
N ASP A 214 -2.74 -3.12 19.54
CA ASP A 214 -2.66 -1.68 19.83
C ASP A 214 -2.96 -0.78 18.62
N VAL A 215 -3.22 -1.38 17.46
CA VAL A 215 -3.35 -0.68 16.16
C VAL A 215 -4.75 -0.72 15.57
N HIS A 216 -5.76 -1.23 16.18
CA HIS A 216 -7.07 -1.72 15.72
C HIS A 216 -7.05 -3.25 15.53
N ASP A 217 -8.22 -3.89 15.41
CA ASP A 217 -8.33 -5.30 15.02
C ASP A 217 -8.33 -5.45 13.48
N PRO A 218 -7.25 -5.11 12.75
CA PRO A 218 -7.22 -5.26 11.31
C PRO A 218 -7.12 -6.75 10.99
N VAL A 219 -7.83 -7.17 9.96
CA VAL A 219 -7.59 -8.49 9.39
C VAL A 219 -6.25 -8.44 8.66
N VAL A 220 -5.24 -9.14 9.20
CA VAL A 220 -3.93 -9.29 8.56
C VAL A 220 -3.87 -10.66 7.91
N VAL A 221 -3.85 -10.70 6.59
CA VAL A 221 -3.69 -11.92 5.80
C VAL A 221 -2.26 -11.97 5.27
N ALA A 222 -1.48 -12.95 5.73
CA ALA A 222 -0.12 -13.20 5.23
C ALA A 222 -0.13 -14.37 4.24
N VAL A 223 0.47 -14.17 3.06
CA VAL A 223 0.57 -15.20 1.99
C VAL A 223 2.01 -15.35 1.51
#